data_7251c53b489ec69a2acb04f918e560ae
#
_entry.id   7251c53b489ec69a2acb04f918e560ae
#
_cell.length_a   1.000
_cell.length_b   1.000
_cell.length_c   1.000
_cell.angle_alpha   90.00
_cell.angle_beta   90.00
_cell.angle_gamma   90.00
#
_symmetry.space_group_name_H-M   'P 1'
#
loop_
_entity.id
_entity.type
_entity.pdbx_description
1 polymer ?
#
loop_
_entity_poly.entity_id
_entity_poly.type
_entity_poly.pdbx_seq_one_letter_code
_entity_poly.pdbx_strand_id
1 'polypeptide(L)'
;MVLSTFNPARPPKGTALCPLNDISEPGAKGFDFRVGEAVFGGFVVRKAGRVIGYVDQCPHAGWPLAPLPDRYLTREADRIFCGGHGALFRIEDGLCTSGPCEGDHLDPWPVTVDAEGVIRTA
;
A
#
# COMPACT_ATOMS: atom_id res chain seq x y z
N MET A 1 18.36 -15.46 7.45
CA MET A 1 18.67 -15.11 6.33
C MET A 1 17.79 -14.20 5.64
N VAL A 2 18.32 -13.36 4.99
CA VAL A 2 17.56 -12.26 4.67
C VAL A 2 17.12 -12.17 3.29
N LEU A 3 16.79 -13.23 2.73
CA LEU A 3 16.23 -13.21 1.42
C LEU A 3 14.83 -12.68 1.39
N SER A 4 14.25 -12.48 2.57
CA SER A 4 12.90 -11.97 2.65
C SER A 4 12.73 -10.60 2.02
N THR A 5 13.83 -9.87 1.81
CA THR A 5 13.72 -8.56 1.20
C THR A 5 13.67 -8.60 -0.30
N PHE A 6 13.98 -9.73 -0.92
CA PHE A 6 13.94 -9.83 -2.36
C PHE A 6 12.68 -10.55 -2.81
N ASN A 7 11.91 -9.90 -3.67
CA ASN A 7 10.72 -10.50 -4.26
C ASN A 7 10.78 -10.24 -5.77
N PRO A 8 10.96 -11.30 -6.58
CA PRO A 8 11.07 -11.09 -8.03
C PRO A 8 9.81 -10.51 -8.66
N ALA A 9 8.66 -10.59 -7.99
CA ALA A 9 7.44 -10.01 -8.50
C ALA A 9 7.32 -8.53 -8.17
N ARG A 10 8.16 -7.99 -7.29
CA ARG A 10 8.13 -6.57 -6.99
C ARG A 10 8.57 -5.80 -8.24
N PRO A 11 7.74 -4.85 -8.74
CA PRO A 11 8.06 -4.18 -9.98
C PRO A 11 9.30 -3.30 -9.83
N PRO A 12 10.10 -3.16 -10.88
CA PRO A 12 11.28 -2.30 -10.80
C PRO A 12 10.88 -0.83 -10.71
N LYS A 13 11.82 -0.03 -10.20
CA LYS A 13 11.66 1.40 -10.12
C LYS A 13 11.29 1.97 -11.50
N GLY A 14 10.35 2.90 -11.51
CA GLY A 14 9.88 3.54 -12.74
C GLY A 14 8.71 2.85 -13.41
N THR A 15 8.19 1.78 -12.81
CA THR A 15 7.04 1.07 -13.38
C THR A 15 5.79 1.93 -13.28
N ALA A 16 5.07 2.09 -14.40
CA ALA A 16 3.81 2.84 -14.40
C ALA A 16 2.73 2.01 -13.73
N LEU A 17 1.98 2.63 -12.82
CA LEU A 17 0.92 1.95 -12.09
C LEU A 17 -0.46 2.33 -12.64
N CYS A 18 -0.79 3.62 -12.59
CA CYS A 18 -2.07 4.10 -13.11
C CYS A 18 -2.03 5.63 -13.18
N PRO A 19 -2.95 6.23 -13.94
CA PRO A 19 -3.11 7.68 -13.88
C PRO A 19 -3.57 8.10 -12.49
N LEU A 20 -3.11 9.26 -12.03
CA LEU A 20 -3.49 9.79 -10.73
C LEU A 20 -5.00 9.86 -10.56
N ASN A 21 -5.70 10.20 -11.63
CA ASN A 21 -7.15 10.37 -11.57
C ASN A 21 -7.92 9.06 -11.46
N ASP A 22 -7.24 7.92 -11.54
CA ASP A 22 -7.88 6.63 -11.29
C ASP A 22 -8.12 6.41 -9.79
N ILE A 23 -7.51 7.23 -8.94
CA ILE A 23 -7.71 7.13 -7.50
C ILE A 23 -8.44 8.38 -7.04
N SER A 24 -9.60 8.20 -6.40
CA SER A 24 -10.35 9.34 -5.86
C SER A 24 -9.58 9.98 -4.71
N GLU A 25 -9.93 11.20 -4.36
CA GLU A 25 -9.32 11.89 -3.24
C GLU A 25 -10.40 12.24 -2.21
N PRO A 26 -10.38 11.61 -1.00
CA PRO A 26 -9.43 10.58 -0.59
C PRO A 26 -9.77 9.22 -1.21
N GLY A 27 -8.76 8.39 -1.36
CA GLY A 27 -8.99 7.06 -1.88
C GLY A 27 -7.72 6.22 -1.89
N ALA A 28 -7.87 4.97 -2.32
CA ALA A 28 -6.75 4.04 -2.39
C ALA A 28 -6.99 3.04 -3.51
N LYS A 29 -5.91 2.45 -3.99
CA LYS A 29 -5.99 1.44 -5.05
C LYS A 29 -4.89 0.42 -4.86
N GLY A 30 -5.24 -0.86 -4.98
CA GLY A 30 -4.30 -1.96 -4.87
C GLY A 30 -3.76 -2.41 -6.22
N PHE A 31 -2.57 -2.98 -6.19
CA PHE A 31 -1.88 -3.49 -7.37
C PHE A 31 -1.23 -4.82 -7.03
N ASP A 32 -1.39 -5.80 -7.92
CA ASP A 32 -0.78 -7.12 -7.74
C ASP A 32 0.11 -7.43 -8.92
N PHE A 33 1.26 -8.03 -8.63
CA PHE A 33 2.22 -8.44 -9.65
C PHE A 33 2.62 -9.88 -9.40
N ARG A 34 2.84 -10.62 -10.49
CA ARG A 34 3.24 -12.02 -10.40
C ARG A 34 4.41 -12.29 -11.32
N VAL A 35 5.37 -13.07 -10.81
CA VAL A 35 6.47 -13.61 -11.61
C VAL A 35 6.62 -15.05 -11.18
N GLY A 36 6.24 -15.99 -12.05
CA GLY A 36 6.18 -17.40 -11.68
C GLY A 36 5.23 -17.60 -10.52
N GLU A 37 5.74 -18.15 -9.41
CA GLU A 37 4.93 -18.33 -8.20
C GLU A 37 5.08 -17.17 -7.22
N ALA A 38 5.95 -16.23 -7.50
CA ALA A 38 6.12 -15.07 -6.64
C ALA A 38 5.00 -14.07 -6.87
N VAL A 39 4.52 -13.47 -5.79
CA VAL A 39 3.45 -12.48 -5.83
C VAL A 39 3.89 -11.26 -5.03
N PHE A 40 3.65 -10.09 -5.56
CA PHE A 40 3.87 -8.84 -4.85
C PHE A 40 2.58 -8.04 -4.87
N GLY A 41 2.12 -7.58 -3.72
CA GLY A 41 0.98 -6.70 -3.60
C GLY A 41 1.40 -5.38 -2.99
N GLY A 42 0.91 -4.30 -3.55
CA GLY A 42 1.12 -2.96 -3.00
C GLY A 42 -0.15 -2.16 -3.17
N PHE A 43 -0.25 -1.04 -2.45
CA PHE A 43 -1.37 -0.15 -2.64
C PHE A 43 -0.90 1.29 -2.51
N VAL A 44 -1.66 2.20 -3.11
CA VAL A 44 -1.35 3.62 -3.09
C VAL A 44 -2.56 4.34 -2.51
N VAL A 45 -2.29 5.25 -1.58
CA VAL A 45 -3.31 6.11 -0.98
C VAL A 45 -3.14 7.51 -1.55
N ARG A 46 -4.25 8.12 -1.95
CA ARG A 46 -4.27 9.53 -2.38
C ARG A 46 -5.05 10.32 -1.36
N LYS A 47 -4.38 11.29 -0.71
CA LYS A 47 -5.05 12.14 0.28
C LYS A 47 -4.31 13.46 0.43
N ALA A 48 -5.07 14.55 0.51
CA ALA A 48 -4.54 15.90 0.74
C ALA A 48 -3.47 16.28 -0.28
N GLY A 49 -3.68 15.93 -1.54
CA GLY A 49 -2.74 16.25 -2.61
C GLY A 49 -1.50 15.39 -2.65
N ARG A 50 -1.44 14.32 -1.86
CA ARG A 50 -0.28 13.44 -1.78
C ARG A 50 -0.63 12.02 -2.21
N VAL A 51 0.36 11.30 -2.73
CA VAL A 51 0.24 9.87 -2.99
C VAL A 51 1.31 9.16 -2.17
N ILE A 52 0.90 8.10 -1.49
CA ILE A 52 1.80 7.35 -0.60
C ILE A 52 1.54 5.87 -0.85
N GLY A 53 2.61 5.11 -1.10
CA GLY A 53 2.49 3.69 -1.36
C GLY A 53 3.02 2.85 -0.21
N TYR A 54 2.41 1.68 -0.02
CA TYR A 54 2.84 0.70 0.98
C TYR A 54 2.73 -0.70 0.39
N VAL A 55 3.56 -1.59 0.90
CA VAL A 55 3.44 -3.01 0.61
C VAL A 55 2.17 -3.53 1.27
N ASP A 56 1.37 -4.30 0.53
CA ASP A 56 0.08 -4.81 1.01
C ASP A 56 0.30 -6.04 1.86
N GLN A 57 0.80 -5.81 3.08
CA GLN A 57 1.13 -6.89 3.98
C GLN A 57 1.01 -6.37 5.41
N CYS A 58 0.09 -6.93 6.17
CA CYS A 58 -0.10 -6.54 7.56
C CYS A 58 1.08 -7.02 8.40
N PRO A 59 1.75 -6.13 9.15
CA PRO A 59 2.91 -6.53 9.95
C PRO A 59 2.59 -7.62 10.96
N HIS A 60 1.37 -7.65 11.42
CA HIS A 60 0.93 -8.59 12.43
C HIS A 60 0.81 -10.03 11.89
N ALA A 61 0.33 -10.20 10.66
CA ALA A 61 0.04 -11.53 10.14
C ALA A 61 0.62 -11.82 8.76
N GLY A 62 1.13 -10.81 8.08
CA GLY A 62 1.69 -10.99 6.74
C GLY A 62 0.65 -11.16 5.65
N TRP A 63 -0.60 -10.89 5.94
CA TRP A 63 -1.70 -11.04 5.00
C TRP A 63 -2.04 -9.70 4.35
N PRO A 64 -2.69 -9.71 3.17
CA PRO A 64 -3.19 -8.47 2.59
C PRO A 64 -4.15 -7.77 3.55
N LEU A 65 -4.12 -6.43 3.52
CA LEU A 65 -4.92 -5.65 4.45
C LEU A 65 -6.39 -5.59 4.05
N ALA A 66 -6.69 -5.43 2.77
CA ALA A 66 -8.04 -5.11 2.34
C ALA A 66 -8.91 -6.35 2.27
N PRO A 67 -10.10 -6.33 2.88
CA PRO A 67 -11.04 -7.43 2.76
C PRO A 67 -11.69 -7.48 1.38
N LEU A 68 -11.74 -6.36 0.69
CA LEU A 68 -12.30 -6.24 -0.65
C LEU A 68 -11.35 -5.38 -1.47
N PRO A 69 -11.35 -5.51 -2.79
CA PRO A 69 -10.44 -4.73 -3.63
C PRO A 69 -10.53 -3.24 -3.34
N ASP A 70 -9.38 -2.60 -3.19
CA ASP A 70 -9.21 -1.17 -3.00
C ASP A 70 -9.77 -0.62 -1.69
N ARG A 71 -10.23 -1.47 -0.78
CA ARG A 71 -10.82 -1.04 0.49
C ARG A 71 -9.77 -0.99 1.59
N TYR A 72 -8.85 -0.03 1.51
CA TYR A 72 -7.75 0.11 2.45
C TYR A 72 -7.98 1.18 3.51
N LEU A 73 -8.96 2.07 3.32
CA LEU A 73 -9.16 3.20 4.21
C LEU A 73 -10.37 2.99 5.10
N THR A 74 -10.31 3.58 6.30
CA THR A 74 -11.46 3.63 7.19
C THR A 74 -12.58 4.45 6.54
N ARG A 75 -13.76 4.38 7.12
CA ARG A 75 -14.91 5.10 6.60
C ARG A 75 -14.65 6.59 6.48
N GLU A 76 -13.98 7.17 7.46
CA GLU A 76 -13.63 8.59 7.46
C GLU A 76 -12.40 8.89 6.61
N ALA A 77 -11.76 7.89 6.05
CA ALA A 77 -10.56 8.02 5.24
C ALA A 77 -9.42 8.72 6.00
N ASP A 78 -9.35 8.51 7.31
CA ASP A 78 -8.31 9.11 8.15
C ASP A 78 -7.24 8.10 8.58
N ARG A 79 -7.48 6.82 8.33
CA ARG A 79 -6.53 5.74 8.66
C ARG A 79 -6.59 4.67 7.61
N ILE A 80 -5.50 3.91 7.50
CA ILE A 80 -5.48 2.65 6.77
C ILE A 80 -5.88 1.57 7.78
N PHE A 81 -6.65 0.58 7.36
CA PHE A 81 -7.03 -0.49 8.27
C PHE A 81 -6.75 -1.86 7.68
N CYS A 82 -6.52 -2.82 8.59
CA CYS A 82 -6.39 -4.23 8.22
C CYS A 82 -7.72 -4.92 8.52
N GLY A 83 -8.34 -5.51 7.50
CA GLY A 83 -9.64 -6.15 7.65
C GLY A 83 -9.62 -7.40 8.50
N GLY A 84 -8.43 -7.99 8.72
CA GLY A 84 -8.34 -9.22 9.50
C GLY A 84 -8.61 -9.04 10.97
N HIS A 85 -7.93 -8.08 11.61
CA HIS A 85 -8.03 -7.89 13.06
C HIS A 85 -8.22 -6.44 13.48
N GLY A 86 -8.58 -5.58 12.54
CA GLY A 86 -8.92 -4.21 12.86
C GLY A 86 -7.76 -3.30 13.21
N ALA A 87 -6.54 -3.68 12.84
CA ALA A 87 -5.39 -2.80 13.06
C ALA A 87 -5.56 -1.52 12.25
N LEU A 88 -5.14 -0.39 12.83
CA LEU A 88 -5.24 0.92 12.20
C LEU A 88 -3.85 1.50 12.04
N PHE A 89 -3.60 2.14 10.89
CA PHE A 89 -2.29 2.70 10.56
C PHE A 89 -2.45 4.14 10.09
N ARG A 90 -1.48 4.97 10.44
CA ARG A 90 -1.46 6.34 9.93
C ARG A 90 -1.15 6.35 8.45
N ILE A 91 -1.81 7.22 7.71
CA ILE A 91 -1.60 7.31 6.26
C ILE A 91 -0.20 7.85 5.96
N GLU A 92 0.27 8.82 6.74
CA GLU A 92 1.51 9.54 6.45
C GLU A 92 2.76 8.68 6.53
N ASP A 93 2.80 7.74 7.46
CA ASP A 93 4.03 6.97 7.69
C ASP A 93 3.79 5.48 7.92
N GLY A 94 2.52 5.04 7.89
CA GLY A 94 2.21 3.63 8.06
C GLY A 94 2.34 3.11 9.48
N LEU A 95 2.50 3.98 10.47
CA LEU A 95 2.62 3.54 11.86
C LEU A 95 1.32 2.95 12.36
N CYS A 96 1.37 1.74 12.91
CA CYS A 96 0.20 1.12 13.51
C CYS A 96 -0.12 1.81 14.82
N THR A 97 -1.32 2.38 14.92
CA THR A 97 -1.74 3.15 16.09
C THR A 97 -2.71 2.37 16.98
N SER A 98 -3.21 1.24 16.50
CA SER A 98 -4.19 0.47 17.24
C SER A 98 -4.24 -0.95 16.71
N GLY A 99 -4.51 -1.91 17.57
CA GLY A 99 -4.64 -3.29 17.18
C GLY A 99 -3.42 -4.12 17.54
N PRO A 100 -3.36 -5.37 17.07
CA PRO A 100 -2.33 -6.31 17.50
C PRO A 100 -0.90 -5.93 17.10
N CYS A 101 -0.74 -5.09 16.09
CA CYS A 101 0.60 -4.70 15.65
C CYS A 101 0.97 -3.27 16.07
N GLU A 102 0.35 -2.75 17.11
CA GLU A 102 0.61 -1.39 17.56
C GLU A 102 2.11 -1.17 17.76
N GLY A 103 2.63 -0.08 17.17
CA GLY A 103 4.06 0.23 17.21
C GLY A 103 4.81 -0.27 15.99
N ASP A 104 4.27 -1.20 15.23
CA ASP A 104 4.88 -1.64 13.98
C ASP A 104 4.48 -0.72 12.84
N HIS A 105 5.12 -0.89 11.69
CA HIS A 105 4.86 -0.07 10.51
C HIS A 105 4.54 -0.93 9.31
N LEU A 106 3.72 -0.40 8.42
CA LEU A 106 3.64 -0.93 7.07
C LEU A 106 4.96 -0.64 6.35
N ASP A 107 5.37 -1.54 5.47
CA ASP A 107 6.58 -1.32 4.68
C ASP A 107 6.29 -0.32 3.57
N PRO A 108 7.13 0.70 3.40
CA PRO A 108 6.91 1.67 2.33
C PRO A 108 7.14 1.07 0.96
N TRP A 109 6.34 1.52 0.02
CA TRP A 109 6.49 1.21 -1.39
C TRP A 109 6.54 2.56 -2.11
N PRO A 110 7.73 3.12 -2.30
CA PRO A 110 7.84 4.48 -2.81
C PRO A 110 7.20 4.65 -4.17
N VAL A 111 6.45 5.73 -4.33
CA VAL A 111 5.79 6.08 -5.58
C VAL A 111 5.95 7.56 -5.83
N THR A 112 5.81 7.95 -7.09
CA THR A 112 5.86 9.35 -7.50
C THR A 112 4.87 9.57 -8.63
N VAL A 113 4.53 10.83 -8.91
CA VAL A 113 3.65 11.19 -10.01
C VAL A 113 4.53 11.90 -11.05
N ASP A 114 4.49 11.43 -12.29
CA ASP A 114 5.32 12.00 -13.34
C ASP A 114 4.64 13.23 -13.97
N ALA A 115 5.32 13.82 -14.98
CA ALA A 115 4.84 15.04 -15.59
C ALA A 115 3.50 14.86 -16.33
N GLU A 116 3.17 13.65 -16.73
CA GLU A 116 1.91 13.36 -17.38
C GLU A 116 0.80 12.96 -16.41
N GLY A 117 1.07 12.99 -15.12
CA GLY A 117 0.08 12.61 -14.12
C GLY A 117 -0.06 11.12 -13.91
N VAL A 118 0.97 10.33 -14.23
CA VAL A 118 0.96 8.89 -14.03
C VAL A 118 1.74 8.56 -12.76
N ILE A 119 1.14 7.73 -11.90
CA ILE A 119 1.81 7.25 -10.69
C ILE A 119 2.77 6.15 -11.10
N ARG A 120 4.03 6.26 -10.67
CA ARG A 120 5.07 5.30 -10.97
C ARG A 120 5.79 4.90 -9.70
N THR A 121 6.34 3.69 -9.70
CA THR A 121 7.23 3.28 -8.61
C THR A 121 8.48 4.15 -8.63
N ALA A 122 9.00 4.45 -7.46
CA ALA A 122 10.14 5.35 -7.32
C ALA A 122 11.34 4.68 -6.65
#